data_6b53efec716a807fd04781bfbf29c085
#
_entry.id   6b53efec716a807fd04781bfbf29c085
#
_cell.length_a   1.000
_cell.length_b   1.000
_cell.length_c   1.000
_cell.angle_alpha   90.00
_cell.angle_beta   90.00
_cell.angle_gamma   90.00
#
_symmetry.space_group_name_H-M   'P 1'
#
loop_
_entity.id
_entity.type
_entity.pdbx_description
1 polymer ?
#
loop_
_entity_poly.entity_id
_entity_poly.type
_entity_poly.pdbx_seq_one_letter_code
_entity_poly.pdbx_strand_id
1 'polypeptide(L)'
;MVWHKSPLHPILITIALSAGLVAIPASLSRAQNGANAPARSEIKVGWNSFEPPETGAPGRRVGGGTRSICPAEARGLTALVPQTNMGRTMSASPTVILYVPALPTEMTVEFTVTAVSDDNYTPMSQQSFQTVGGSTIALPLPETETSLDVGQLYYWDFSIVCNPKDKSGNIVVGGWIDRIEPTSVLTAELQNASPEKAFEIYSREYIWYDAAASLALLRLAAPDDKTLAKTWQDLLASVGLEDIANAPLATMTSTPNNQSAAP
;
A
#
# COMPACT_ATOMS: atom_id res chain seq x y z
N MET A 1 10.50 -64.49 -36.27
CA MET A 1 10.33 -65.92 -36.03
C MET A 1 9.51 -66.09 -34.76
N VAL A 2 8.31 -66.59 -34.94
CA VAL A 2 7.38 -67.29 -34.02
C VAL A 2 6.77 -66.54 -32.84
N TRP A 3 5.52 -66.24 -33.02
CA TRP A 3 4.46 -65.91 -32.10
C TRP A 3 4.20 -67.02 -31.08
N HIS A 4 3.83 -66.65 -29.83
CA HIS A 4 2.97 -67.46 -29.00
C HIS A 4 1.92 -66.60 -28.28
N LYS A 5 0.68 -66.79 -28.68
CA LYS A 5 -0.54 -66.38 -28.00
C LYS A 5 -0.89 -67.43 -26.96
N SER A 6 -1.35 -67.02 -25.78
CA SER A 6 -2.06 -67.87 -24.82
C SER A 6 -3.31 -67.15 -24.29
N PRO A 7 -4.39 -67.91 -24.04
CA PRO A 7 -5.75 -67.35 -24.03
C PRO A 7 -6.25 -66.94 -22.65
N LEU A 8 -7.19 -66.01 -22.70
CA LEU A 8 -8.02 -65.48 -21.64
C LEU A 8 -9.03 -66.56 -21.12
N HIS A 9 -9.16 -66.71 -19.80
CA HIS A 9 -10.30 -67.37 -19.18
C HIS A 9 -11.09 -66.31 -18.37
N PRO A 10 -12.41 -66.20 -18.57
CA PRO A 10 -13.26 -65.36 -17.74
C PRO A 10 -13.73 -66.11 -16.49
N ILE A 11 -13.46 -65.60 -15.32
CA ILE A 11 -14.07 -66.06 -14.07
C ILE A 11 -15.29 -65.20 -13.83
N LEU A 12 -16.46 -65.81 -13.96
CA LEU A 12 -17.75 -65.28 -13.54
C LEU A 12 -17.87 -65.43 -12.01
N ILE A 13 -17.88 -64.31 -11.28
CA ILE A 13 -18.26 -64.28 -9.86
C ILE A 13 -19.65 -63.69 -9.77
N THR A 14 -20.62 -64.52 -9.49
CA THR A 14 -21.99 -64.11 -9.11
C THR A 14 -22.00 -63.68 -7.66
N ILE A 15 -22.28 -62.43 -7.37
CA ILE A 15 -22.54 -61.95 -6.02
C ILE A 15 -24.03 -61.69 -5.87
N ALA A 16 -24.60 -62.42 -4.92
CA ALA A 16 -26.01 -62.37 -4.55
C ALA A 16 -26.35 -61.01 -3.86
N LEU A 17 -27.39 -60.38 -4.36
CA LEU A 17 -27.99 -59.16 -3.76
C LEU A 17 -28.81 -59.59 -2.53
N SER A 18 -28.41 -59.25 -1.32
CA SER A 18 -29.29 -59.23 -0.15
C SER A 18 -29.61 -57.76 0.20
N ALA A 19 -30.89 -57.40 -0.09
CA ALA A 19 -31.46 -56.11 0.27
C ALA A 19 -31.75 -56.04 1.78
N GLY A 20 -30.90 -55.38 2.53
CA GLY A 20 -31.18 -55.03 3.93
C GLY A 20 -31.56 -53.54 3.98
N LEU A 21 -32.86 -53.25 4.15
CA LEU A 21 -33.35 -51.93 4.46
C LEU A 21 -32.99 -51.56 5.91
N VAL A 22 -31.93 -50.77 6.12
CA VAL A 22 -31.66 -50.14 7.42
C VAL A 22 -32.17 -48.68 7.30
N ALA A 23 -33.28 -48.40 7.95
CA ALA A 23 -33.76 -47.03 8.12
C ALA A 23 -32.87 -46.30 9.11
N ILE A 24 -32.06 -45.36 8.61
CA ILE A 24 -31.30 -44.44 9.43
C ILE A 24 -32.17 -43.21 9.70
N PRO A 25 -32.45 -42.84 10.97
CA PRO A 25 -33.15 -41.59 11.26
C PRO A 25 -32.21 -40.44 10.87
N ALA A 26 -32.68 -39.60 9.95
CA ALA A 26 -32.01 -38.34 9.60
C ALA A 26 -32.15 -37.36 10.77
N SER A 27 -31.19 -37.41 11.69
CA SER A 27 -30.97 -36.31 12.63
C SER A 27 -30.36 -35.16 11.85
N LEU A 28 -31.18 -34.19 11.48
CA LEU A 28 -30.76 -32.89 11.00
C LEU A 28 -30.05 -32.15 12.14
N SER A 29 -28.79 -32.47 12.37
CA SER A 29 -27.92 -31.62 13.15
C SER A 29 -27.62 -30.38 12.31
N ARG A 30 -28.41 -29.35 12.55
CA ARG A 30 -28.16 -27.98 12.09
C ARG A 30 -26.91 -27.53 12.83
N ALA A 31 -25.75 -27.77 12.24
CA ALA A 31 -24.49 -27.17 12.68
C ALA A 31 -24.64 -25.65 12.51
N GLN A 32 -24.99 -24.98 13.60
CA GLN A 32 -24.78 -23.54 13.75
C GLN A 32 -23.27 -23.34 13.90
N ASN A 33 -22.57 -23.34 12.79
CA ASN A 33 -21.25 -22.73 12.73
C ASN A 33 -21.38 -21.21 12.77
N GLY A 34 -21.82 -20.71 13.92
CA GLY A 34 -21.44 -19.39 14.36
C GLY A 34 -19.96 -19.46 14.73
N ALA A 35 -19.10 -19.38 13.75
CA ALA A 35 -17.70 -19.07 14.01
C ALA A 35 -17.70 -17.67 14.63
N ASN A 36 -17.62 -17.60 15.96
CA ASN A 36 -17.12 -16.44 16.66
C ASN A 36 -15.67 -16.28 16.22
N ALA A 37 -15.45 -15.59 15.10
CA ALA A 37 -14.15 -15.01 14.85
C ALA A 37 -13.85 -14.16 16.09
N PRO A 38 -12.68 -14.30 16.73
CA PRO A 38 -12.32 -13.48 17.87
C PRO A 38 -12.46 -12.02 17.43
N ALA A 39 -13.20 -11.23 18.21
CA ALA A 39 -13.34 -9.80 17.93
C ALA A 39 -11.92 -9.23 17.87
N ARG A 40 -11.54 -8.74 16.69
CA ARG A 40 -10.25 -8.09 16.48
C ARG A 40 -10.21 -6.89 17.42
N SER A 41 -9.25 -6.83 18.32
CA SER A 41 -9.09 -5.70 19.23
C SER A 41 -8.93 -4.40 18.42
N GLU A 42 -9.62 -3.35 18.82
CA GLU A 42 -9.45 -2.02 18.20
C GLU A 42 -7.98 -1.60 18.32
N ILE A 43 -7.37 -1.32 17.17
CA ILE A 43 -6.00 -0.84 17.10
C ILE A 43 -6.04 0.66 17.41
N LYS A 44 -5.48 1.04 18.56
CA LYS A 44 -5.39 2.47 18.95
C LYS A 44 -4.16 3.08 18.33
N VAL A 45 -4.36 4.03 17.42
CA VAL A 45 -3.30 4.79 16.77
C VAL A 45 -3.09 6.10 17.52
N GLY A 46 -1.90 6.31 18.07
CA GLY A 46 -1.56 7.51 18.84
C GLY A 46 -0.52 8.39 18.15
N TRP A 47 -0.91 9.05 17.04
CA TRP A 47 -0.04 9.97 16.31
C TRP A 47 0.07 11.38 16.90
N ASN A 48 -0.64 11.67 17.98
CA ASN A 48 -0.79 13.03 18.53
C ASN A 48 0.49 13.60 19.16
N SER A 49 1.56 12.84 19.23
CA SER A 49 2.84 13.25 19.84
C SER A 49 4.05 13.09 18.92
N PHE A 50 3.84 12.87 17.61
CA PHE A 50 4.94 12.86 16.68
C PHE A 50 5.50 14.29 16.53
N GLU A 51 6.65 14.54 17.12
CA GLU A 51 7.43 15.75 16.87
C GLU A 51 8.38 15.46 15.70
N PRO A 52 8.22 16.16 14.57
CA PRO A 52 9.19 16.05 13.48
C PRO A 52 10.51 16.67 13.90
N PRO A 53 11.63 16.30 13.24
CA PRO A 53 12.86 17.05 13.37
C PRO A 53 12.61 18.54 13.11
N GLU A 54 13.29 19.44 13.84
CA GLU A 54 13.15 20.90 13.75
C GLU A 54 13.47 21.47 12.35
N THR A 55 14.04 20.70 11.47
CA THR A 55 14.24 21.07 10.06
C THR A 55 12.90 21.19 9.37
N GLY A 56 12.40 22.42 9.36
CA GLY A 56 11.15 22.79 8.70
C GLY A 56 11.21 22.42 7.22
N ALA A 57 10.50 21.39 6.87
CA ALA A 57 10.42 20.90 5.52
C ALA A 57 9.43 21.75 4.73
N PRO A 58 9.88 22.52 3.72
CA PRO A 58 8.96 23.07 2.76
C PRO A 58 8.39 21.91 1.95
N GLY A 59 7.10 21.72 2.00
CA GLY A 59 6.40 20.68 1.23
C GLY A 59 4.92 21.01 1.20
N ARG A 60 4.23 20.50 0.22
CA ARG A 60 2.79 20.64 0.11
C ARG A 60 2.12 19.27 0.21
N ARG A 61 1.38 19.08 1.28
CA ARG A 61 0.58 17.88 1.47
C ARG A 61 -0.65 17.84 0.57
N VAL A 62 -1.22 19.00 0.24
CA VAL A 62 -2.40 19.16 -0.62
C VAL A 62 -2.02 19.96 -1.85
N GLY A 63 -2.45 19.51 -3.01
CA GLY A 63 -2.20 20.16 -4.29
C GLY A 63 -2.74 21.61 -4.31
N GLY A 64 -1.90 22.55 -4.70
CA GLY A 64 -2.23 23.95 -4.73
C GLY A 64 -1.64 24.63 -5.96
N GLY A 65 -2.40 25.52 -6.58
CA GLY A 65 -1.94 26.34 -7.71
C GLY A 65 -3.06 27.23 -8.19
N THR A 66 -3.01 28.53 -7.87
CA THR A 66 -4.01 29.50 -8.32
C THR A 66 -3.84 29.90 -9.79
N ARG A 67 -2.69 29.59 -10.40
CA ARG A 67 -2.33 29.89 -11.79
C ARG A 67 -2.15 28.66 -12.66
N SER A 68 -2.54 27.49 -12.14
CA SER A 68 -2.41 26.22 -12.88
C SER A 68 -3.44 26.13 -13.99
N ILE A 69 -3.02 25.64 -15.16
CA ILE A 69 -3.88 25.25 -16.28
C ILE A 69 -4.47 23.86 -16.11
N CYS A 70 -4.13 23.17 -15.01
CA CYS A 70 -4.69 21.88 -14.67
C CYS A 70 -6.21 21.93 -14.50
N PRO A 71 -6.91 20.80 -14.74
CA PRO A 71 -8.30 20.64 -14.33
C PRO A 71 -8.47 21.01 -12.84
N ALA A 72 -9.61 21.59 -12.49
CA ALA A 72 -9.87 22.02 -11.11
C ALA A 72 -9.79 20.85 -10.12
N GLU A 73 -10.20 19.67 -10.54
CA GLU A 73 -10.19 18.41 -9.80
C GLU A 73 -8.77 18.02 -9.35
N ALA A 74 -7.77 18.29 -10.20
CA ALA A 74 -6.37 17.96 -9.90
C ALA A 74 -5.86 18.60 -8.59
N ARG A 75 -6.48 19.70 -8.14
CA ARG A 75 -6.13 20.36 -6.87
C ARG A 75 -6.45 19.51 -5.63
N GLY A 76 -7.29 18.48 -5.78
CA GLY A 76 -7.55 17.49 -4.73
C GLY A 76 -6.40 16.48 -4.52
N LEU A 77 -5.33 16.52 -5.32
CA LEU A 77 -4.15 15.68 -5.11
C LEU A 77 -3.64 15.87 -3.69
N THR A 78 -3.45 14.76 -2.95
CA THR A 78 -3.09 14.81 -1.53
C THR A 78 -2.07 13.74 -1.17
N ALA A 79 -0.95 14.14 -0.57
CA ALA A 79 0.02 13.23 0.03
C ALA A 79 -0.49 12.74 1.39
N LEU A 80 -0.49 11.44 1.62
CA LEU A 80 -0.87 10.85 2.90
C LEU A 80 0.36 10.81 3.83
N VAL A 81 0.67 11.96 4.40
CA VAL A 81 1.78 12.15 5.34
C VAL A 81 1.28 12.92 6.56
N PRO A 82 2.00 12.91 7.69
CA PRO A 82 1.68 13.74 8.85
C PRO A 82 1.59 15.23 8.50
N GLN A 83 0.94 16.03 9.33
CA GLN A 83 0.79 17.49 9.10
C GLN A 83 2.11 18.22 8.96
N THR A 84 3.16 17.66 9.54
CA THR A 84 4.54 18.16 9.49
C THR A 84 5.23 17.90 8.15
N ASN A 85 4.58 17.17 7.26
CA ASN A 85 5.07 16.75 5.96
C ASN A 85 6.28 15.81 6.00
N MET A 86 6.56 15.21 7.17
CA MET A 86 7.68 14.31 7.38
C MET A 86 7.22 13.00 8.01
N GLY A 87 7.79 11.88 7.58
CA GLY A 87 7.60 10.56 8.17
C GLY A 87 8.91 9.79 8.26
N ARG A 88 8.94 8.84 9.21
CA ARG A 88 10.05 7.89 9.34
C ARG A 88 9.75 6.59 8.61
N THR A 89 10.84 5.91 8.22
CA THR A 89 10.79 4.54 7.70
C THR A 89 12.01 3.74 8.15
N MET A 90 11.84 2.44 8.29
CA MET A 90 12.95 1.48 8.43
C MET A 90 13.30 0.82 7.09
N SER A 91 12.40 0.94 6.10
CA SER A 91 12.58 0.32 4.80
C SER A 91 13.61 1.05 3.94
N ALA A 92 14.40 0.30 3.21
CA ALA A 92 15.27 0.84 2.17
C ALA A 92 14.48 1.30 0.94
N SER A 93 13.28 0.73 0.74
CA SER A 93 12.35 1.04 -0.35
C SER A 93 10.94 1.19 0.23
N PRO A 94 10.65 2.30 0.93
CA PRO A 94 9.34 2.50 1.53
C PRO A 94 8.25 2.66 0.46
N THR A 95 7.01 2.46 0.87
CA THR A 95 5.84 2.77 0.07
C THR A 95 5.29 4.13 0.49
N VAL A 96 5.20 5.05 -0.46
CA VAL A 96 4.47 6.31 -0.26
C VAL A 96 3.01 6.11 -0.61
N ILE A 97 2.13 6.85 0.06
CA ILE A 97 0.69 6.77 -0.19
C ILE A 97 0.18 8.16 -0.51
N LEU A 98 -0.64 8.25 -1.53
CA LEU A 98 -1.23 9.51 -1.98
C LEU A 98 -2.63 9.28 -2.53
N TYR A 99 -3.49 10.29 -2.41
CA TYR A 99 -4.79 10.32 -3.05
C TYR A 99 -4.71 11.10 -4.34
N VAL A 100 -5.08 10.46 -5.45
CA VAL A 100 -5.25 11.13 -6.74
C VAL A 100 -6.75 11.30 -6.98
N PRO A 101 -7.26 12.53 -7.09
CA PRO A 101 -8.68 12.78 -7.36
C PRO A 101 -9.07 12.22 -8.72
N ALA A 102 -10.35 11.97 -8.93
CA ALA A 102 -10.85 11.62 -10.26
C ALA A 102 -10.56 12.75 -11.25
N LEU A 103 -9.87 12.42 -12.33
CA LEU A 103 -9.47 13.36 -13.36
C LEU A 103 -10.44 13.27 -14.55
N PRO A 104 -10.71 14.36 -15.26
CA PRO A 104 -11.66 14.36 -16.40
C PRO A 104 -11.15 13.53 -17.58
N THR A 105 -9.83 13.33 -17.69
CA THR A 105 -9.16 12.51 -18.72
C THR A 105 -7.98 11.80 -18.10
N GLU A 106 -7.44 10.82 -18.82
CA GLU A 106 -6.14 10.24 -18.47
C GLU A 106 -5.05 11.31 -18.54
N MET A 107 -4.24 11.41 -17.49
CA MET A 107 -3.18 12.40 -17.37
C MET A 107 -1.86 11.73 -16.99
N THR A 108 -0.77 12.31 -17.47
CA THR A 108 0.58 11.93 -17.05
C THR A 108 0.82 12.43 -15.63
N VAL A 109 1.38 11.57 -14.80
CA VAL A 109 1.88 11.92 -13.47
C VAL A 109 3.35 11.54 -13.37
N GLU A 110 4.10 12.32 -12.61
CA GLU A 110 5.53 12.07 -12.38
C GLU A 110 5.76 11.89 -10.88
N PHE A 111 6.59 10.93 -10.53
CA PHE A 111 7.05 10.67 -9.17
C PHE A 111 8.55 10.79 -9.12
N THR A 112 9.08 11.63 -8.24
CA THR A 112 10.52 11.89 -8.09
C THR A 112 10.95 11.63 -6.67
N VAL A 113 12.16 11.07 -6.50
CA VAL A 113 12.82 10.93 -5.21
C VAL A 113 14.16 11.63 -5.27
N THR A 114 14.44 12.43 -4.26
CA THR A 114 15.62 13.27 -4.16
C THR A 114 16.31 13.03 -2.81
N ALA A 115 17.60 12.76 -2.81
CA ALA A 115 18.42 12.75 -1.59
C ALA A 115 18.74 14.19 -1.18
N VAL A 116 18.64 14.47 0.13
CA VAL A 116 18.86 15.81 0.66
C VAL A 116 19.98 15.76 1.71
N SER A 117 21.07 16.46 1.44
CA SER A 117 22.22 16.55 2.32
C SER A 117 22.65 18.01 2.43
N ASP A 118 22.58 18.58 3.63
CA ASP A 118 22.70 20.02 3.86
C ASP A 118 21.78 20.81 2.91
N ASP A 119 22.29 21.67 2.09
CA ASP A 119 21.53 22.43 1.08
C ASP A 119 21.61 21.81 -0.33
N ASN A 120 22.11 20.56 -0.44
CA ASN A 120 22.25 19.89 -1.72
C ASN A 120 21.11 18.89 -1.97
N TYR A 121 20.46 19.03 -3.13
CA TYR A 121 19.35 18.19 -3.59
C TYR A 121 19.81 17.36 -4.78
N THR A 122 20.00 16.05 -4.57
CA THR A 122 20.45 15.13 -5.62
C THR A 122 19.32 14.24 -6.07
N PRO A 123 18.77 14.41 -7.29
CA PRO A 123 17.76 13.50 -7.83
C PRO A 123 18.29 12.07 -7.88
N MET A 124 17.49 11.12 -7.38
CA MET A 124 17.79 9.69 -7.39
C MET A 124 17.03 8.94 -8.46
N SER A 125 15.72 9.19 -8.54
CA SER A 125 14.87 8.56 -9.57
C SER A 125 13.73 9.48 -9.97
N GLN A 126 13.26 9.29 -11.20
CA GLN A 126 12.04 9.87 -11.72
C GLN A 126 11.28 8.81 -12.50
N GLN A 127 10.01 8.62 -12.15
CA GLN A 127 9.11 7.68 -12.81
C GLN A 127 7.91 8.45 -13.37
N SER A 128 7.35 7.95 -14.47
CA SER A 128 6.19 8.55 -15.11
C SER A 128 5.11 7.49 -15.31
N PHE A 129 3.86 7.84 -15.02
CA PHE A 129 2.70 6.96 -15.11
C PHE A 129 1.55 7.66 -15.83
N GLN A 130 0.56 6.88 -16.25
CA GLN A 130 -0.72 7.40 -16.73
C GLN A 130 -1.82 7.05 -15.72
N THR A 131 -2.72 7.98 -15.44
CA THR A 131 -3.81 7.75 -14.51
C THR A 131 -5.05 8.58 -14.83
N VAL A 132 -6.20 8.03 -14.48
CA VAL A 132 -7.48 8.75 -14.42
C VAL A 132 -7.85 9.14 -12.97
N GLY A 133 -7.02 8.75 -12.00
CA GLY A 133 -7.25 9.02 -10.58
C GLY A 133 -8.49 8.33 -10.01
N GLY A 134 -9.07 8.95 -8.99
CA GLY A 134 -10.25 8.47 -8.26
C GLY A 134 -9.92 7.49 -7.14
N SER A 135 -8.68 7.40 -6.70
CA SER A 135 -8.24 6.42 -5.68
C SER A 135 -7.09 6.92 -4.81
N THR A 136 -6.97 6.32 -3.65
CA THR A 136 -5.74 6.35 -2.86
C THR A 136 -4.78 5.29 -3.41
N ILE A 137 -3.56 5.69 -3.70
CA ILE A 137 -2.55 4.86 -4.37
C ILE A 137 -1.43 4.56 -3.40
N ALA A 138 -1.08 3.28 -3.27
CA ALA A 138 0.15 2.82 -2.63
C ALA A 138 1.22 2.65 -3.73
N LEU A 139 2.27 3.47 -3.66
CA LEU A 139 3.36 3.53 -4.63
C LEU A 139 4.69 3.17 -3.93
N PRO A 140 5.20 1.95 -4.12
CA PRO A 140 6.50 1.57 -3.59
C PRO A 140 7.63 2.30 -4.33
N LEU A 141 8.66 2.72 -3.61
CA LEU A 141 9.90 3.18 -4.22
C LEU A 141 10.58 2.02 -4.97
N PRO A 142 11.18 2.28 -6.15
CA PRO A 142 11.87 1.23 -6.90
C PRO A 142 13.11 0.72 -6.13
N GLU A 143 13.16 -0.59 -5.90
CA GLU A 143 14.24 -1.23 -5.10
C GLU A 143 15.63 -1.08 -5.71
N THR A 144 15.71 -1.05 -7.04
CA THR A 144 17.00 -1.07 -7.77
C THR A 144 17.62 0.30 -7.97
N GLU A 145 16.81 1.37 -7.95
CA GLU A 145 17.26 2.72 -8.31
C GLU A 145 17.27 3.68 -7.13
N THR A 146 16.54 3.37 -6.05
CA THR A 146 16.33 4.25 -4.91
C THR A 146 16.40 3.54 -3.57
N SER A 147 17.45 2.75 -3.34
CA SER A 147 17.70 2.26 -1.99
C SER A 147 18.09 3.44 -1.10
N LEU A 148 17.26 3.75 -0.11
CA LEU A 148 17.54 4.81 0.83
C LEU A 148 18.61 4.37 1.84
N ASP A 149 19.51 5.26 2.23
CA ASP A 149 20.53 5.03 3.26
C ASP A 149 20.03 5.44 4.64
N VAL A 150 20.47 4.71 5.67
CA VAL A 150 20.11 5.01 7.07
C VAL A 150 20.72 6.35 7.50
N GLY A 151 19.92 7.15 8.19
CA GLY A 151 20.34 8.47 8.68
C GLY A 151 20.39 9.57 7.63
N GLN A 152 19.91 9.29 6.42
CA GLN A 152 19.82 10.25 5.33
C GLN A 152 18.38 10.72 5.15
N LEU A 153 18.21 12.03 4.90
CA LEU A 153 16.92 12.63 4.54
C LEU A 153 16.69 12.55 3.04
N TYR A 154 15.41 12.31 2.70
CA TYR A 154 14.95 12.28 1.32
C TYR A 154 13.67 13.10 1.18
N TYR A 155 13.50 13.68 0.01
CA TYR A 155 12.26 14.33 -0.40
C TYR A 155 11.68 13.59 -1.59
N TRP A 156 10.39 13.29 -1.54
CA TRP A 156 9.66 12.79 -2.69
C TRP A 156 8.58 13.76 -3.10
N ASP A 157 8.35 13.87 -4.38
CA ASP A 157 7.22 14.61 -4.93
C ASP A 157 6.48 13.79 -5.98
N PHE A 158 5.18 14.08 -6.06
CA PHE A 158 4.29 13.51 -7.06
C PHE A 158 3.54 14.65 -7.72
N SER A 159 3.59 14.71 -9.04
CA SER A 159 3.03 15.81 -9.81
C SER A 159 2.08 15.32 -10.90
N ILE A 160 0.95 16.03 -11.07
CA ILE A 160 0.09 15.90 -12.24
C ILE A 160 0.62 16.85 -13.29
N VAL A 161 1.04 16.33 -14.44
CA VAL A 161 1.62 17.07 -15.55
C VAL A 161 0.49 17.67 -16.41
N CYS A 162 0.34 18.97 -16.35
CA CYS A 162 -0.73 19.67 -17.05
C CYS A 162 -0.28 20.26 -18.39
N ASN A 163 1.01 20.59 -18.49
CA ASN A 163 1.65 20.96 -19.73
C ASN A 163 3.05 20.34 -19.80
N PRO A 164 3.31 19.39 -20.69
CA PRO A 164 4.63 18.76 -20.81
C PRO A 164 5.76 19.75 -21.15
N LYS A 165 5.43 20.89 -21.75
CA LYS A 165 6.41 21.91 -22.15
C LYS A 165 6.68 22.95 -21.06
N ASP A 166 5.79 23.07 -20.07
CA ASP A 166 5.92 24.03 -18.98
C ASP A 166 5.37 23.41 -17.69
N LYS A 167 6.28 22.87 -16.88
CA LYS A 167 5.96 22.22 -15.61
C LYS A 167 5.59 23.21 -14.50
N SER A 168 5.74 24.50 -14.68
CA SER A 168 5.43 25.51 -13.65
C SER A 168 3.96 25.54 -13.24
N GLY A 169 3.08 25.04 -14.11
CA GLY A 169 1.64 24.89 -13.88
C GLY A 169 1.22 23.55 -13.30
N ASN A 170 2.13 22.61 -13.05
CA ASN A 170 1.80 21.30 -12.48
C ASN A 170 1.19 21.42 -11.08
N ILE A 171 0.33 20.47 -10.73
CA ILE A 171 -0.13 20.28 -9.35
C ILE A 171 0.81 19.28 -8.69
N VAL A 172 1.46 19.70 -7.61
CA VAL A 172 2.51 18.92 -6.94
C VAL A 172 2.18 18.76 -5.47
N VAL A 173 2.36 17.55 -4.95
CA VAL A 173 2.41 17.21 -3.53
C VAL A 173 3.68 16.44 -3.22
N GLY A 174 4.07 16.37 -1.96
CA GLY A 174 5.25 15.61 -1.59
C GLY A 174 5.39 15.47 -0.09
N GLY A 175 6.44 14.79 0.32
CA GLY A 175 6.75 14.55 1.72
C GLY A 175 8.23 14.21 1.93
N TRP A 176 8.64 14.28 3.18
CA TRP A 176 10.00 13.95 3.59
C TRP A 176 10.06 12.56 4.19
N ILE A 177 11.14 11.86 3.92
CA ILE A 177 11.45 10.56 4.47
C ILE A 177 12.73 10.66 5.29
N ASP A 178 12.63 10.28 6.57
CA ASP A 178 13.78 10.06 7.45
C ASP A 178 13.96 8.55 7.59
N ARG A 179 14.99 7.98 6.96
CA ARG A 179 15.29 6.57 7.11
C ARG A 179 16.10 6.31 8.36
N ILE A 180 15.48 5.60 9.31
CA ILE A 180 16.06 5.27 10.60
C ILE A 180 16.59 3.84 10.64
N GLU A 181 17.59 3.61 11.50
CA GLU A 181 18.05 2.28 11.85
C GLU A 181 17.18 1.70 12.97
N PRO A 182 16.60 0.49 12.81
CA PRO A 182 15.84 -0.13 13.88
C PRO A 182 16.78 -0.58 15.01
N THR A 183 16.29 -0.45 16.26
CA THR A 183 16.96 -1.09 17.39
C THR A 183 16.87 -2.61 17.29
N SER A 184 17.80 -3.34 17.91
CA SER A 184 17.75 -4.82 17.94
C SER A 184 16.47 -5.35 18.58
N VAL A 185 15.92 -4.65 19.57
CA VAL A 185 14.66 -4.99 20.22
C VAL A 185 13.50 -4.87 19.24
N LEU A 186 13.41 -3.75 18.54
CA LEU A 186 12.37 -3.51 17.54
C LEU A 186 12.44 -4.53 16.39
N THR A 187 13.64 -4.83 15.92
CA THR A 187 13.86 -5.86 14.89
C THR A 187 13.36 -7.22 15.35
N ALA A 188 13.69 -7.65 16.56
CA ALA A 188 13.25 -8.92 17.11
C ALA A 188 11.72 -8.98 17.30
N GLU A 189 11.10 -7.88 17.72
CA GLU A 189 9.64 -7.80 17.86
C GLU A 189 8.93 -7.95 16.51
N LEU A 190 9.44 -7.28 15.47
CA LEU A 190 8.87 -7.33 14.11
C LEU A 190 9.06 -8.67 13.41
N GLN A 191 10.18 -9.38 13.64
CA GLN A 191 10.44 -10.69 13.03
C GLN A 191 9.37 -11.75 13.34
N ASN A 192 8.70 -11.63 14.49
CA ASN A 192 7.67 -12.58 14.95
C ASN A 192 6.26 -11.98 14.91
N ALA A 193 6.10 -10.80 14.36
CA ALA A 193 4.83 -10.09 14.31
C ALA A 193 3.95 -10.58 13.16
N SER A 194 2.63 -10.73 13.40
CA SER A 194 1.67 -10.79 12.31
C SER A 194 1.62 -9.42 11.59
N PRO A 195 1.09 -9.35 10.36
CA PRO A 195 0.96 -8.07 9.66
C PRO A 195 0.21 -6.99 10.46
N GLU A 196 -0.85 -7.38 11.18
CA GLU A 196 -1.59 -6.47 12.06
C GLU A 196 -0.73 -6.00 13.24
N LYS A 197 0.03 -6.93 13.81
CA LYS A 197 0.93 -6.59 14.92
C LYS A 197 2.08 -5.71 14.47
N ALA A 198 2.59 -5.91 13.27
CA ALA A 198 3.60 -5.04 12.67
C ALA A 198 3.07 -3.61 12.52
N PHE A 199 1.83 -3.44 12.02
CA PHE A 199 1.19 -2.13 11.98
C PHE A 199 1.12 -1.47 13.37
N GLU A 200 0.70 -2.21 14.42
CA GLU A 200 0.65 -1.69 15.79
C GLU A 200 2.03 -1.23 16.29
N ILE A 201 3.07 -2.02 15.99
CA ILE A 201 4.45 -1.72 16.37
C ILE A 201 4.92 -0.44 15.67
N TYR A 202 4.79 -0.37 14.35
CA TYR A 202 5.17 0.83 13.59
C TYR A 202 4.42 2.07 14.06
N SER A 203 3.11 1.92 14.35
CA SER A 203 2.29 3.02 14.88
C SER A 203 2.78 3.51 16.22
N ARG A 204 3.11 2.61 17.15
CA ARG A 204 3.63 2.93 18.48
C ARG A 204 4.98 3.64 18.42
N GLU A 205 5.84 3.24 17.45
CA GLU A 205 7.18 3.79 17.26
C GLU A 205 7.19 5.02 16.33
N TYR A 206 6.02 5.49 15.90
CA TYR A 206 5.87 6.64 14.98
C TYR A 206 6.62 6.47 13.65
N ILE A 207 6.68 5.26 13.13
CA ILE A 207 7.30 4.92 11.85
C ILE A 207 6.22 4.98 10.77
N TRP A 208 5.95 6.20 10.28
CA TRP A 208 4.77 6.53 9.48
C TRP A 208 4.63 5.71 8.20
N TYR A 209 5.68 5.68 7.38
CA TYR A 209 5.60 5.04 6.07
C TYR A 209 5.35 3.55 6.18
N ASP A 210 6.02 2.87 7.12
CA ASP A 210 5.83 1.44 7.34
C ASP A 210 4.45 1.13 7.94
N ALA A 211 3.97 1.96 8.86
CA ALA A 211 2.62 1.82 9.42
C ALA A 211 1.55 2.00 8.35
N ALA A 212 1.59 3.10 7.61
CA ALA A 212 0.61 3.40 6.58
C ALA A 212 0.61 2.34 5.46
N ALA A 213 1.80 1.90 5.01
CA ALA A 213 1.95 0.84 4.02
C ALA A 213 1.41 -0.50 4.52
N SER A 214 1.74 -0.91 5.75
CA SER A 214 1.24 -2.16 6.35
C SER A 214 -0.28 -2.19 6.40
N LEU A 215 -0.91 -1.10 6.85
CA LEU A 215 -2.36 -1.02 6.93
C LEU A 215 -3.01 -0.97 5.54
N ALA A 216 -2.40 -0.28 4.58
CA ALA A 216 -2.87 -0.25 3.21
C ALA A 216 -2.87 -1.66 2.59
N LEU A 217 -1.78 -2.43 2.78
CA LEU A 217 -1.68 -3.81 2.29
C LEU A 217 -2.71 -4.73 2.95
N LEU A 218 -2.95 -4.60 4.26
CA LEU A 218 -3.99 -5.34 4.97
C LEU A 218 -5.38 -5.04 4.38
N ARG A 219 -5.68 -3.77 4.10
CA ARG A 219 -6.94 -3.37 3.48
C ARG A 219 -7.10 -3.88 2.06
N LEU A 220 -6.03 -3.87 1.25
CA LEU A 220 -6.04 -4.44 -0.10
C LEU A 220 -6.29 -5.94 -0.09
N ALA A 221 -5.73 -6.66 0.90
CA ALA A 221 -5.92 -8.10 1.06
C ALA A 221 -7.32 -8.47 1.58
N ALA A 222 -7.98 -7.58 2.36
CA ALA A 222 -9.29 -7.80 2.95
C ALA A 222 -10.15 -6.53 2.83
N PRO A 223 -10.63 -6.18 1.62
CA PRO A 223 -11.32 -4.92 1.36
C PRO A 223 -12.64 -4.76 2.12
N ASP A 224 -13.32 -5.86 2.43
CA ASP A 224 -14.60 -5.88 3.13
C ASP A 224 -14.47 -5.91 4.67
N ASP A 225 -13.25 -5.97 5.21
CA ASP A 225 -13.00 -5.96 6.65
C ASP A 225 -13.28 -4.56 7.24
N LYS A 226 -14.37 -4.47 7.99
CA LYS A 226 -14.83 -3.21 8.61
C LYS A 226 -13.88 -2.71 9.69
N THR A 227 -13.16 -3.60 10.37
CA THR A 227 -12.18 -3.22 11.39
C THR A 227 -10.98 -2.54 10.75
N LEU A 228 -10.46 -3.11 9.67
CA LEU A 228 -9.38 -2.49 8.90
C LEU A 228 -9.81 -1.18 8.26
N ALA A 229 -11.05 -1.11 7.75
CA ALA A 229 -11.60 0.13 7.20
C ALA A 229 -11.67 1.24 8.26
N LYS A 230 -12.16 0.91 9.47
CA LYS A 230 -12.21 1.87 10.59
C LYS A 230 -10.79 2.28 11.04
N THR A 231 -9.88 1.32 11.18
CA THR A 231 -8.48 1.62 11.56
C THR A 231 -7.82 2.57 10.56
N TRP A 232 -8.11 2.40 9.26
CA TRP A 232 -7.64 3.30 8.22
C TRP A 232 -8.22 4.71 8.36
N GLN A 233 -9.53 4.81 8.61
CA GLN A 233 -10.17 6.10 8.87
C GLN A 233 -9.55 6.79 10.09
N ASP A 234 -9.32 6.05 11.18
CA ASP A 234 -8.72 6.58 12.40
C ASP A 234 -7.27 7.04 12.16
N LEU A 235 -6.48 6.28 11.38
CA LEU A 235 -5.13 6.67 10.98
C LEU A 235 -5.16 7.99 10.19
N LEU A 236 -6.01 8.11 9.18
CA LEU A 236 -6.09 9.33 8.38
C LEU A 236 -6.65 10.52 9.16
N ALA A 237 -7.66 10.30 10.01
CA ALA A 237 -8.19 11.35 10.89
C ALA A 237 -7.13 11.87 11.86
N SER A 238 -6.22 11.01 12.37
CA SER A 238 -5.15 11.43 13.28
C SER A 238 -4.18 12.45 12.66
N VAL A 239 -4.14 12.52 11.33
CA VAL A 239 -3.33 13.48 10.58
C VAL A 239 -4.17 14.49 9.79
N GLY A 240 -5.50 14.56 10.03
CA GLY A 240 -6.42 15.51 9.39
C GLY A 240 -6.63 15.22 7.90
N LEU A 241 -6.86 13.96 7.55
CA LEU A 241 -7.15 13.46 6.19
C LEU A 241 -8.43 12.62 6.14
N GLU A 242 -9.36 12.85 7.07
CA GLU A 242 -10.63 12.14 7.17
C GLU A 242 -11.47 12.20 5.89
N ASP A 243 -11.42 13.31 5.17
CA ASP A 243 -12.22 13.53 3.95
C ASP A 243 -11.92 12.53 2.83
N ILE A 244 -10.67 12.03 2.76
CA ILE A 244 -10.24 11.08 1.74
C ILE A 244 -10.16 9.63 2.25
N ALA A 245 -10.51 9.38 3.51
CA ALA A 245 -10.39 8.06 4.14
C ALA A 245 -11.27 6.97 3.50
N ASN A 246 -12.35 7.38 2.81
CA ASN A 246 -13.27 6.47 2.12
C ASN A 246 -12.92 6.25 0.64
N ALA A 247 -11.89 6.88 0.12
CA ALA A 247 -11.45 6.66 -1.25
C ALA A 247 -11.02 5.19 -1.46
N PRO A 248 -11.31 4.60 -2.64
CA PRO A 248 -10.83 3.27 -2.97
C PRO A 248 -9.31 3.19 -2.87
N LEU A 249 -8.80 2.07 -2.36
CA LEU A 249 -7.36 1.81 -2.30
C LEU A 249 -6.93 1.03 -3.55
N ALA A 250 -5.81 1.42 -4.14
CA ALA A 250 -5.21 0.75 -5.29
C ALA A 250 -3.67 0.71 -5.15
N THR A 251 -3.03 -0.18 -5.87
CA THR A 251 -1.58 -0.16 -6.07
C THR A 251 -1.28 0.40 -7.45
N MET A 252 -0.28 1.27 -7.54
CA MET A 252 0.27 1.68 -8.83
C MET A 252 1.56 0.90 -9.06
N THR A 253 1.58 0.10 -10.13
CA THR A 253 2.79 -0.56 -10.58
C THR A 253 3.40 0.26 -11.71
N SER A 254 4.69 0.52 -11.64
CA SER A 254 5.41 1.13 -12.75
C SER A 254 5.35 0.19 -13.96
N THR A 255 4.69 0.62 -15.04
CA THR A 255 5.01 0.06 -16.34
C THR A 255 6.33 0.73 -16.73
N PRO A 256 7.44 -0.02 -16.89
CA PRO A 256 8.69 0.59 -17.28
C PRO A 256 8.50 1.24 -18.64
N ASN A 257 8.38 2.55 -18.65
CA ASN A 257 8.41 3.32 -19.89
C ASN A 257 9.89 3.32 -20.32
N ASN A 258 10.22 2.44 -21.24
CA ASN A 258 11.55 2.29 -21.83
C ASN A 258 11.86 3.50 -22.73
N GLN A 259 11.90 4.70 -22.14
CA GLN A 259 12.51 5.86 -22.77
C GLN A 259 13.97 5.91 -22.34
N SER A 260 14.76 5.04 -23.01
CA SER A 260 16.19 5.23 -23.16
C SER A 260 16.45 6.69 -23.52
N ALA A 261 17.11 7.43 -22.64
CA ALA A 261 17.68 8.71 -22.96
C ALA A 261 18.62 8.47 -24.18
N ALA A 262 18.22 9.00 -25.33
CA ALA A 262 19.12 9.13 -26.45
C ALA A 262 20.16 10.20 -26.13
N PRO A 263 21.41 10.03 -26.56
CA PRO A 263 22.55 10.87 -26.23
C PRO A 263 22.45 12.30 -26.76
#